data_b8f6a243ec116b8692733ca182fdb148
#
_entry.id   b8f6a243ec116b8692733ca182fdb148
#
_cell.length_a   1.000
_cell.length_b   1.000
_cell.length_c   1.000
_cell.angle_alpha   90.00
_cell.angle_beta   90.00
_cell.angle_gamma   90.00
#
_symmetry.space_group_name_H-M   'P 1'
#
loop_
_entity.id
_entity.type
_entity.pdbx_description
1 polymer ?
#
loop_
_entity_poly.entity_id
_entity_poly.type
_entity_poly.pdbx_seq_one_letter_code
_entity_poly.pdbx_strand_id
1 'polypeptide(L)'
;YTLWHTLSLHDALPICDIVLFDRGFENYNQYAKYCDEKIYFVTRLQTNTNYKVVDRNDVSEHKNITSDQVITLTGFYSKKKCPYNLRRVRSIDPDTGKAIVILTNIFHLPADTIAALYKERWQIEIFFKTIKQNLKIKSFLGTSRNAVLTQIWVAMIAYLLLAYLKFLSTYDWTIHKLYRVLSRILFMKKDLWVWLNKPFE
;
A
#
# COMPACT_ATOMS: atom_id res chain seq x y z
N TYR A 1 11.54 12.96 5.00
CA TYR A 1 10.91 12.21 6.11
C TYR A 1 9.60 12.85 6.61
N THR A 2 9.29 14.10 6.26
CA THR A 2 8.14 14.87 6.76
C THR A 2 6.97 14.98 5.76
N LEU A 3 7.09 14.45 4.57
CA LEU A 3 6.08 14.62 3.50
C LEU A 3 4.77 13.85 3.76
N TRP A 4 4.80 12.78 4.55
CA TRP A 4 3.63 11.94 4.82
C TRP A 4 2.69 12.51 5.90
N HIS A 5 3.19 13.38 6.77
CA HIS A 5 2.35 14.04 7.79
C HIS A 5 1.42 15.13 7.21
N THR A 6 1.62 15.53 5.98
CA THR A 6 0.85 16.64 5.37
C THR A 6 -0.17 16.19 4.31
N LEU A 7 -0.11 14.94 3.88
CA LEU A 7 -1.20 14.26 3.20
C LEU A 7 -1.97 13.45 4.27
N SER A 8 -2.55 14.16 5.24
CA SER A 8 -3.53 13.57 6.14
C SER A 8 -4.77 13.27 5.32
N LEU A 9 -4.84 12.07 4.75
CA LEU A 9 -6.05 11.48 4.16
C LEU A 9 -7.11 11.19 5.25
N HIS A 10 -6.81 11.55 6.50
CA HIS A 10 -7.63 11.24 7.66
C HIS A 10 -9.04 11.82 7.61
N ASP A 11 -9.20 12.98 7.00
CA ASP A 11 -10.50 13.65 6.98
C ASP A 11 -11.38 13.18 5.81
N ALA A 12 -10.89 12.29 4.97
CA ALA A 12 -11.56 11.84 3.74
C ALA A 12 -11.79 10.32 3.66
N LEU A 13 -11.43 9.53 4.69
CA LEU A 13 -11.67 8.08 4.68
C LEU A 13 -13.12 7.79 5.04
N PRO A 14 -13.92 7.17 4.14
CA PRO A 14 -15.26 6.73 4.46
C PRO A 14 -15.22 5.59 5.51
N ILE A 15 -16.32 5.47 6.25
CA ILE A 15 -16.53 4.41 7.23
C ILE A 15 -16.42 3.04 6.53
N CYS A 16 -15.69 2.10 7.13
CA CYS A 16 -15.43 0.75 6.63
C CYS A 16 -14.34 0.60 5.56
N ASP A 17 -13.54 1.62 5.29
CA ASP A 17 -12.35 1.47 4.45
C ASP A 17 -11.24 0.67 5.14
N ILE A 18 -10.43 0.00 4.32
CA ILE A 18 -9.24 -0.73 4.80
C ILE A 18 -7.99 0.08 4.48
N VAL A 19 -7.28 0.52 5.51
CA VAL A 19 -6.02 1.26 5.38
C VAL A 19 -4.85 0.30 5.47
N LEU A 20 -4.01 0.27 4.44
CA LEU A 20 -2.78 -0.52 4.40
C LEU A 20 -1.57 0.38 4.63
N PHE A 21 -0.73 0.07 5.61
CA PHE A 21 0.49 0.84 5.85
C PHE A 21 1.64 -0.02 6.37
N ASP A 22 2.86 0.48 6.22
CA ASP A 22 4.06 -0.20 6.65
C ASP A 22 4.30 -0.02 8.15
N ARG A 23 5.05 -0.95 8.76
CA ARG A 23 5.44 -0.93 10.18
C ARG A 23 6.13 0.36 10.63
N GLY A 24 6.74 1.11 9.70
CA GLY A 24 7.38 2.40 9.98
C GLY A 24 6.42 3.49 10.47
N PHE A 25 5.11 3.29 10.29
CA PHE A 25 4.04 4.20 10.72
C PHE A 25 3.34 3.72 12.00
N GLU A 26 4.05 2.97 12.87
CA GLU A 26 3.46 2.51 14.13
C GLU A 26 3.05 3.70 15.01
N ASN A 27 1.74 3.83 15.21
CA ASN A 27 1.15 4.81 16.11
C ASN A 27 -0.07 4.20 16.82
N TYR A 28 0.12 3.80 18.06
CA TYR A 28 -0.94 3.15 18.85
C TYR A 28 -2.17 4.05 19.10
N ASN A 29 -1.99 5.37 19.21
CA ASN A 29 -3.14 6.30 19.27
C ASN A 29 -3.95 6.26 17.97
N GLN A 30 -3.26 6.11 16.84
CA GLN A 30 -3.94 6.01 15.55
C GLN A 30 -4.70 4.69 15.40
N TYR A 31 -4.14 3.57 15.92
CA TYR A 31 -4.85 2.29 15.93
C TYR A 31 -6.13 2.37 16.77
N ALA A 32 -6.07 3.04 17.93
CA ALA A 32 -7.25 3.28 18.76
C ALA A 32 -8.29 4.14 18.01
N LYS A 33 -7.86 5.24 17.39
CA LYS A 33 -8.74 6.10 16.59
C LYS A 33 -9.42 5.32 15.45
N TYR A 34 -8.70 4.47 14.73
CA TYR A 34 -9.30 3.61 13.71
C TYR A 34 -10.36 2.64 14.28
N CYS A 35 -10.10 2.08 15.46
CA CYS A 35 -11.10 1.23 16.12
C CYS A 35 -12.35 2.02 16.49
N ASP A 36 -12.21 3.25 17.03
CA ASP A 36 -13.32 4.15 17.41
C ASP A 36 -14.15 4.57 16.19
N GLU A 37 -13.49 4.91 15.10
CA GLU A 37 -14.11 5.40 13.85
C GLU A 37 -14.59 4.27 12.93
N LYS A 38 -14.44 3.01 13.33
CA LYS A 38 -14.78 1.82 12.52
C LYS A 38 -14.05 1.78 11.16
N ILE A 39 -12.83 2.30 11.11
CA ILE A 39 -11.93 2.19 9.99
C ILE A 39 -11.08 0.94 10.20
N TYR A 40 -10.99 0.10 9.19
CA TYR A 40 -10.16 -1.10 9.25
C TYR A 40 -8.71 -0.78 8.87
N PHE A 41 -7.76 -1.47 9.48
CA PHE A 41 -6.37 -1.33 9.10
C PHE A 41 -5.66 -2.68 9.03
N VAL A 42 -4.64 -2.75 8.19
CA VAL A 42 -3.72 -3.88 8.09
C VAL A 42 -2.29 -3.34 8.03
N THR A 43 -1.45 -3.77 8.98
CA THR A 43 -0.05 -3.37 9.06
C THR A 43 0.83 -4.53 9.50
N ARG A 44 2.14 -4.35 9.47
CA ARG A 44 3.09 -5.34 9.98
C ARG A 44 3.40 -5.07 11.44
N LEU A 45 3.26 -6.09 12.29
CA LEU A 45 3.64 -5.99 13.70
C LEU A 45 5.15 -5.85 13.86
N GLN A 46 5.58 -4.95 14.75
CA GLN A 46 6.99 -4.84 15.10
C GLN A 46 7.45 -6.02 15.98
N THR A 47 8.71 -6.41 15.83
CA THR A 47 9.28 -7.58 16.52
C THR A 47 9.40 -7.40 18.04
N ASN A 48 9.49 -6.15 18.49
CA ASN A 48 9.61 -5.77 19.91
C ASN A 48 8.29 -5.38 20.58
N THR A 49 7.15 -5.60 19.92
CA THR A 49 5.85 -5.30 20.51
C THR A 49 5.50 -6.28 21.61
N ASN A 50 5.23 -5.77 22.82
CA ASN A 50 4.78 -6.57 23.95
C ASN A 50 3.25 -6.77 23.89
N TYR A 51 2.81 -8.02 23.86
CA TYR A 51 1.39 -8.39 23.84
C TYR A 51 1.11 -9.66 24.64
N LYS A 52 -0.16 -9.87 24.98
CA LYS A 52 -0.69 -11.11 25.54
C LYS A 52 -1.69 -11.68 24.56
N VAL A 53 -1.63 -12.98 24.32
CA VAL A 53 -2.63 -13.70 23.53
C VAL A 53 -3.87 -13.89 24.40
N VAL A 54 -5.00 -13.44 23.89
CA VAL A 54 -6.33 -13.56 24.52
C VAL A 54 -7.06 -14.78 23.99
N ASP A 55 -6.98 -14.99 22.66
CA ASP A 55 -7.67 -16.08 21.99
C ASP A 55 -6.87 -16.55 20.76
N ARG A 56 -7.20 -17.74 20.24
CA ARG A 56 -6.56 -18.36 19.08
C ARG A 56 -7.62 -18.91 18.14
N ASN A 57 -7.52 -18.50 16.88
CA ASN A 57 -8.36 -19.06 15.81
C ASN A 57 -7.69 -20.30 15.21
N ASP A 58 -8.49 -21.22 14.71
CA ASP A 58 -8.00 -22.38 13.97
C ASP A 58 -7.41 -21.93 12.61
N VAL A 59 -6.30 -22.53 12.25
CA VAL A 59 -5.57 -22.25 11.00
C VAL A 59 -5.34 -23.50 10.16
N SER A 60 -5.95 -24.63 10.51
CA SER A 60 -5.75 -25.93 9.87
C SER A 60 -6.08 -25.95 8.39
N GLU A 61 -7.02 -25.11 7.94
CA GLU A 61 -7.44 -25.00 6.54
C GLU A 61 -6.57 -24.09 5.68
N HIS A 62 -5.64 -23.34 6.30
CA HIS A 62 -4.85 -22.28 5.62
C HIS A 62 -3.39 -22.68 5.44
N LYS A 63 -2.98 -23.06 4.21
CA LYS A 63 -1.62 -23.55 3.91
C LYS A 63 -0.48 -22.60 4.31
N ASN A 64 -0.69 -21.30 4.22
CA ASN A 64 0.35 -20.29 4.41
C ASN A 64 0.21 -19.53 5.74
N ILE A 65 -0.81 -19.81 6.55
CA ILE A 65 -1.02 -19.19 7.85
C ILE A 65 -0.51 -20.13 8.93
N THR A 66 0.42 -19.64 9.74
CA THR A 66 1.00 -20.43 10.83
C THR A 66 0.43 -20.09 12.20
N SER A 67 -0.19 -18.96 12.35
CA SER A 67 -0.96 -18.61 13.54
C SER A 67 -1.91 -17.46 13.29
N ASP A 68 -3.07 -17.51 13.92
CA ASP A 68 -4.09 -16.47 13.96
C ASP A 68 -4.56 -16.30 15.41
N GLN A 69 -4.37 -15.12 15.96
CA GLN A 69 -4.52 -14.88 17.39
C GLN A 69 -5.19 -13.52 17.64
N VAL A 70 -6.05 -13.50 18.64
CA VAL A 70 -6.50 -12.24 19.23
C VAL A 70 -5.52 -11.86 20.32
N ILE A 71 -5.01 -10.66 20.28
CA ILE A 71 -4.01 -10.14 21.22
C ILE A 71 -4.44 -8.84 21.87
N THR A 72 -3.96 -8.61 23.06
CA THR A 72 -4.02 -7.33 23.78
C THR A 72 -2.59 -6.82 23.99
N LEU A 73 -2.36 -5.54 23.71
CA LEU A 73 -1.08 -4.91 23.95
C LEU A 73 -0.80 -4.78 25.45
N THR A 74 0.40 -5.15 25.89
CA THR A 74 0.79 -5.16 27.31
C THR A 74 1.87 -4.14 27.66
N GLY A 75 2.55 -3.57 26.67
CA GLY A 75 3.53 -2.52 26.90
C GLY A 75 2.90 -1.29 27.56
N PHE A 76 3.63 -0.70 28.52
CA PHE A 76 3.11 0.42 29.33
C PHE A 76 2.48 1.55 28.50
N TYR A 77 3.17 1.98 27.44
CA TYR A 77 2.65 3.02 26.54
C TYR A 77 1.65 2.50 25.53
N SER A 78 1.89 1.33 24.96
CA SER A 78 1.03 0.77 23.90
C SER A 78 -0.36 0.40 24.43
N LYS A 79 -0.45 -0.22 25.62
CA LYS A 79 -1.73 -0.54 26.28
C LYS A 79 -2.54 0.70 26.61
N LYS A 80 -1.90 1.76 27.13
CA LYS A 80 -2.58 3.02 27.45
C LYS A 80 -3.13 3.72 26.21
N LYS A 81 -2.39 3.66 25.09
CA LYS A 81 -2.73 4.33 23.85
C LYS A 81 -3.73 3.56 22.98
N CYS A 82 -3.71 2.22 23.03
CA CYS A 82 -4.61 1.35 22.30
C CYS A 82 -5.09 0.23 23.23
N PRO A 83 -6.21 0.41 23.93
CA PRO A 83 -6.76 -0.56 24.87
C PRO A 83 -7.53 -1.69 24.18
N TYR A 84 -7.64 -1.66 22.86
CA TYR A 84 -8.42 -2.58 22.06
C TYR A 84 -7.73 -3.92 21.86
N ASN A 85 -8.53 -4.98 21.74
CA ASN A 85 -8.07 -6.24 21.22
C ASN A 85 -7.78 -6.09 19.73
N LEU A 86 -6.67 -6.61 19.29
CA LEU A 86 -6.23 -6.61 17.89
C LEU A 86 -6.01 -8.05 17.45
N ARG A 87 -6.05 -8.30 16.16
CA ARG A 87 -5.80 -9.60 15.58
C ARG A 87 -4.38 -9.65 15.01
N ARG A 88 -3.67 -10.71 15.36
CA ARG A 88 -2.30 -11.01 14.92
C ARG A 88 -2.33 -12.24 14.03
N VAL A 89 -2.00 -12.06 12.76
CA VAL A 89 -1.91 -13.15 11.78
C VAL A 89 -0.45 -13.35 11.40
N ARG A 90 0.05 -14.59 11.48
CA ARG A 90 1.40 -14.93 11.01
C ARG A 90 1.26 -15.76 9.73
N SER A 91 1.74 -15.20 8.63
CA SER A 91 1.74 -15.82 7.32
C SER A 91 3.17 -16.10 6.84
N ILE A 92 3.35 -17.15 6.04
CA ILE A 92 4.57 -17.40 5.28
C ILE A 92 4.31 -17.00 3.84
N ASP A 93 5.15 -16.11 3.32
CA ASP A 93 5.08 -15.73 1.91
C ASP A 93 5.52 -16.92 1.05
N PRO A 94 4.66 -17.46 0.15
CA PRO A 94 4.97 -18.63 -0.64
C PRO A 94 6.11 -18.40 -1.65
N ASP A 95 6.32 -17.15 -2.08
CA ASP A 95 7.33 -16.82 -3.09
C ASP A 95 8.74 -16.71 -2.47
N THR A 96 8.83 -16.21 -1.23
CA THR A 96 10.11 -15.91 -0.56
C THR A 96 10.41 -16.81 0.64
N GLY A 97 9.44 -17.59 1.12
CA GLY A 97 9.53 -18.39 2.34
C GLY A 97 9.64 -17.58 3.64
N LYS A 98 9.54 -16.25 3.57
CA LYS A 98 9.68 -15.37 4.73
C LYS A 98 8.40 -15.27 5.53
N ALA A 99 8.54 -15.37 6.85
CA ALA A 99 7.41 -15.15 7.74
C ALA A 99 7.12 -13.65 7.90
N ILE A 100 5.84 -13.30 7.76
CA ILE A 100 5.32 -11.96 7.99
C ILE A 100 4.30 -12.03 9.12
N VAL A 101 4.42 -11.11 10.08
CA VAL A 101 3.45 -10.99 11.19
C VAL A 101 2.65 -9.73 10.96
N ILE A 102 1.35 -9.90 10.79
CA ILE A 102 0.39 -8.85 10.46
C ILE A 102 -0.42 -8.50 11.70
N LEU A 103 -0.70 -7.22 11.89
CA LEU A 103 -1.58 -6.68 12.93
C LEU A 103 -2.76 -5.98 12.26
N THR A 104 -3.97 -6.24 12.76
CA THR A 104 -5.20 -5.67 12.21
C THR A 104 -6.29 -5.58 13.28
N ASN A 105 -7.31 -4.76 13.02
CA ASN A 105 -8.58 -4.75 13.76
C ASN A 105 -9.72 -5.44 12.98
N ILE A 106 -9.40 -6.19 11.91
CA ILE A 106 -10.37 -6.94 11.11
C ILE A 106 -10.52 -8.36 11.70
N PHE A 107 -11.70 -8.67 12.20
CA PHE A 107 -12.01 -10.00 12.78
C PHE A 107 -12.88 -10.85 11.88
N HIS A 108 -13.63 -10.25 10.96
CA HIS A 108 -14.65 -10.93 10.13
C HIS A 108 -14.09 -11.53 8.82
N LEU A 109 -12.87 -11.13 8.40
CA LEU A 109 -12.26 -11.69 7.20
C LEU A 109 -11.38 -12.91 7.51
N PRO A 110 -11.26 -13.90 6.59
CA PRO A 110 -10.32 -15.01 6.70
C PRO A 110 -8.86 -14.54 6.81
N ALA A 111 -8.01 -15.33 7.48
CA ALA A 111 -6.61 -14.96 7.72
C ALA A 111 -5.76 -14.89 6.45
N ASP A 112 -6.05 -15.72 5.46
CA ASP A 112 -5.43 -15.69 4.13
C ASP A 112 -5.79 -14.41 3.35
N THR A 113 -7.05 -13.97 3.44
CA THR A 113 -7.49 -12.67 2.86
C THR A 113 -6.72 -11.50 3.47
N ILE A 114 -6.51 -11.50 4.79
CA ILE A 114 -5.71 -10.46 5.49
C ILE A 114 -4.25 -10.50 5.01
N ALA A 115 -3.68 -11.69 4.83
CA ALA A 115 -2.32 -11.83 4.30
C ALA A 115 -2.21 -11.34 2.85
N ALA A 116 -3.20 -11.64 2.00
CA ALA A 116 -3.27 -11.15 0.62
C ALA A 116 -3.39 -9.63 0.58
N LEU A 117 -4.28 -9.03 1.39
CA LEU A 117 -4.41 -7.56 1.51
C LEU A 117 -3.06 -6.91 1.88
N TYR A 118 -2.33 -7.48 2.84
CA TYR A 118 -1.03 -6.93 3.18
C TYR A 118 0.00 -7.05 2.04
N LYS A 119 -0.07 -8.10 1.23
CA LYS A 119 0.78 -8.28 0.05
C LYS A 119 0.55 -7.16 -0.97
N GLU A 120 -0.69 -6.70 -1.14
CA GLU A 120 -1.03 -5.58 -2.04
C GLU A 120 -0.35 -4.26 -1.64
N ARG A 121 0.07 -4.08 -0.38
CA ARG A 121 0.86 -2.91 0.04
C ARG A 121 2.14 -2.75 -0.81
N TRP A 122 2.70 -3.86 -1.31
CA TRP A 122 3.89 -3.81 -2.16
C TRP A 122 3.68 -3.05 -3.47
N GLN A 123 2.44 -2.93 -3.93
CA GLN A 123 2.09 -2.16 -5.14
C GLN A 123 2.49 -0.68 -5.01
N ILE A 124 2.45 -0.13 -3.79
CA ILE A 124 2.91 1.25 -3.51
C ILE A 124 4.42 1.39 -3.78
N GLU A 125 5.20 0.40 -3.40
CA GLU A 125 6.65 0.41 -3.65
C GLU A 125 6.96 0.29 -5.15
N ILE A 126 6.24 -0.57 -5.86
CA ILE A 126 6.33 -0.70 -7.32
C ILE A 126 5.93 0.63 -7.98
N PHE A 127 4.86 1.25 -7.54
CA PHE A 127 4.40 2.55 -8.02
C PHE A 127 5.49 3.62 -7.85
N PHE A 128 6.04 3.79 -6.65
CA PHE A 128 7.11 4.78 -6.43
C PHE A 128 8.38 4.46 -7.19
N LYS A 129 8.74 3.19 -7.32
CA LYS A 129 9.86 2.75 -8.15
C LYS A 129 9.65 3.14 -9.61
N THR A 130 8.46 2.89 -10.14
CA THR A 130 8.08 3.25 -11.51
C THR A 130 8.15 4.77 -11.75
N ILE A 131 7.61 5.56 -10.82
CA ILE A 131 7.67 7.03 -10.88
C ILE A 131 9.14 7.49 -10.89
N LYS A 132 9.96 7.02 -9.96
CA LYS A 132 11.37 7.42 -9.87
C LYS A 132 12.16 7.05 -11.11
N GLN A 133 11.94 5.86 -11.66
CA GLN A 133 12.72 5.35 -12.78
C GLN A 133 12.25 5.91 -14.13
N ASN A 134 10.94 5.98 -14.34
CA ASN A 134 10.39 6.33 -15.65
C ASN A 134 10.16 7.83 -15.81
N LEU A 135 9.70 8.53 -14.78
CA LEU A 135 9.42 9.96 -14.84
C LEU A 135 10.64 10.81 -14.43
N LYS A 136 11.82 10.17 -14.27
CA LYS A 136 13.10 10.83 -13.97
C LYS A 136 13.06 11.78 -12.77
N ILE A 137 12.18 11.52 -11.78
CA ILE A 137 12.16 12.26 -10.51
C ILE A 137 13.33 11.80 -9.64
N LYS A 138 14.55 12.02 -10.13
CA LYS A 138 15.79 11.79 -9.36
C LYS A 138 16.16 12.98 -8.48
N SER A 139 15.73 14.17 -8.88
CA SER A 139 15.92 15.42 -8.15
C SER A 139 14.69 16.31 -8.31
N PHE A 140 14.38 17.06 -7.27
CA PHE A 140 13.31 18.04 -7.35
C PHE A 140 13.84 19.32 -8.01
N LEU A 141 13.09 19.87 -8.97
CA LEU A 141 13.45 21.11 -9.67
C LEU A 141 13.36 22.34 -8.77
N GLY A 142 12.57 22.26 -7.70
CA GLY A 142 12.42 23.32 -6.74
C GLY A 142 12.59 22.84 -5.30
N THR A 143 13.06 23.72 -4.43
CA THR A 143 13.30 23.43 -3.00
C THR A 143 12.10 23.78 -2.11
N SER A 144 11.15 24.58 -2.62
CA SER A 144 9.95 24.92 -1.86
C SER A 144 9.01 23.72 -1.75
N ARG A 145 8.27 23.63 -0.64
CA ARG A 145 7.27 22.58 -0.42
C ARG A 145 6.27 22.47 -1.56
N ASN A 146 5.77 23.61 -2.06
CA ASN A 146 4.79 23.62 -3.15
C ASN A 146 5.39 23.09 -4.45
N ALA A 147 6.63 23.46 -4.79
CA ALA A 147 7.31 22.95 -5.98
C ALA A 147 7.49 21.43 -5.94
N VAL A 148 7.89 20.89 -4.78
CA VAL A 148 8.03 19.44 -4.57
C VAL A 148 6.68 18.74 -4.71
N LEU A 149 5.62 19.25 -4.06
CA LEU A 149 4.28 18.66 -4.14
C LEU A 149 3.75 18.71 -5.57
N THR A 150 3.89 19.84 -6.27
CA THR A 150 3.46 19.97 -7.67
C THR A 150 4.14 18.93 -8.55
N GLN A 151 5.45 18.73 -8.40
CA GLN A 151 6.19 17.73 -9.17
C GLN A 151 5.70 16.31 -8.89
N ILE A 152 5.39 15.99 -7.63
CA ILE A 152 4.81 14.70 -7.26
C ILE A 152 3.44 14.51 -7.90
N TRP A 153 2.55 15.51 -7.82
CA TRP A 153 1.21 15.45 -8.41
C TRP A 153 1.25 15.28 -9.93
N VAL A 154 2.10 16.04 -10.61
CA VAL A 154 2.31 15.90 -12.06
C VAL A 154 2.76 14.49 -12.42
N ALA A 155 3.68 13.92 -11.65
CA ALA A 155 4.14 12.55 -11.87
C ALA A 155 3.05 11.50 -11.63
N MET A 156 2.22 11.69 -10.61
CA MET A 156 1.08 10.81 -10.34
C MET A 156 0.04 10.87 -11.48
N ILE A 157 -0.27 12.07 -11.96
CA ILE A 157 -1.19 12.26 -13.10
C ILE A 157 -0.62 11.58 -14.35
N ALA A 158 0.66 11.80 -14.66
CA ALA A 158 1.31 11.17 -15.81
C ALA A 158 1.29 9.63 -15.70
N TYR A 159 1.55 9.08 -14.51
CA TYR A 159 1.45 7.63 -14.28
C TYR A 159 0.03 7.11 -14.50
N LEU A 160 -0.98 7.78 -13.96
CA LEU A 160 -2.39 7.38 -14.11
C LEU A 160 -2.83 7.43 -15.57
N LEU A 161 -2.41 8.44 -16.33
CA LEU A 161 -2.68 8.52 -17.77
C LEU A 161 -2.04 7.34 -18.53
N LEU A 162 -0.78 7.00 -18.21
CA LEU A 162 -0.11 5.84 -18.82
C LEU A 162 -0.80 4.52 -18.45
N ALA A 163 -1.21 4.36 -17.19
CA ALA A 163 -1.94 3.19 -16.74
C ALA A 163 -3.30 3.08 -17.44
N TYR A 164 -4.00 4.19 -17.62
CA TYR A 164 -5.27 4.25 -18.35
C TYR A 164 -5.10 3.92 -19.84
N LEU A 165 -4.10 4.48 -20.51
CA LEU A 165 -3.78 4.12 -21.90
C LEU A 165 -3.43 2.64 -22.04
N LYS A 166 -2.64 2.09 -21.11
CA LYS A 166 -2.36 0.66 -21.07
C LYS A 166 -3.65 -0.16 -20.92
N PHE A 167 -4.56 0.24 -20.05
CA PHE A 167 -5.84 -0.46 -19.83
C PHE A 167 -6.72 -0.47 -21.08
N LEU A 168 -6.75 0.63 -21.84
CA LEU A 168 -7.53 0.74 -23.07
C LEU A 168 -6.90 0.04 -24.28
N SER A 169 -5.62 -0.28 -24.21
CA SER A 169 -4.90 -0.90 -25.32
C SER A 169 -5.18 -2.40 -25.40
N THR A 170 -5.35 -2.89 -26.62
CA THR A 170 -5.36 -4.33 -26.92
C THR A 170 -3.95 -4.90 -27.07
N TYR A 171 -2.93 -4.07 -27.23
CA TYR A 171 -1.52 -4.48 -27.28
C TYR A 171 -0.96 -4.62 -25.86
N ASP A 172 -0.14 -5.64 -25.64
CA ASP A 172 0.47 -5.90 -24.30
C ASP A 172 1.61 -4.93 -23.97
N TRP A 173 1.23 -3.73 -23.54
CA TRP A 173 2.14 -2.71 -23.09
C TRP A 173 2.59 -2.97 -21.65
N THR A 174 3.89 -2.90 -21.39
CA THR A 174 4.37 -2.55 -20.05
C THR A 174 4.37 -1.02 -19.90
N ILE A 175 4.09 -0.49 -18.70
CA ILE A 175 4.10 0.97 -18.46
C ILE A 175 5.45 1.59 -18.87
N HIS A 176 6.56 0.90 -18.61
CA HIS A 176 7.89 1.36 -19.00
C HIS A 176 8.05 1.45 -20.53
N LYS A 177 7.62 0.43 -21.29
CA LYS A 177 7.70 0.42 -22.74
C LYS A 177 6.82 1.52 -23.35
N LEU A 178 5.58 1.63 -22.83
CA LEU A 178 4.64 2.67 -23.28
C LEU A 178 5.21 4.08 -23.04
N TYR A 179 5.75 4.35 -21.85
CA TYR A 179 6.41 5.63 -21.55
C TYR A 179 7.56 5.94 -22.50
N ARG A 180 8.47 4.98 -22.72
CA ARG A 180 9.64 5.19 -23.59
C ARG A 180 9.26 5.51 -25.03
N VAL A 181 8.25 4.87 -25.56
CA VAL A 181 7.83 5.10 -26.94
C VAL A 181 7.00 6.39 -27.02
N LEU A 182 6.05 6.59 -26.12
CA LEU A 182 5.21 7.79 -26.09
C LEU A 182 6.06 9.07 -25.95
N SER A 183 7.09 9.08 -25.11
CA SER A 183 7.97 10.24 -24.94
C SER A 183 8.74 10.64 -26.19
N ARG A 184 8.88 9.73 -27.17
CA ARG A 184 9.56 10.00 -28.45
C ARG A 184 8.59 10.47 -29.53
N ILE A 185 7.34 10.05 -29.46
CA ILE A 185 6.32 10.30 -30.51
C ILE A 185 5.27 11.34 -30.09
N LEU A 186 5.36 11.87 -28.86
CA LEU A 186 4.36 12.78 -28.28
C LEU A 186 4.02 13.99 -29.18
N PHE A 187 5.00 14.48 -29.97
CA PHE A 187 4.82 15.61 -30.88
C PHE A 187 4.67 15.20 -32.35
N MET A 188 4.56 13.89 -32.63
CA MET A 188 4.29 13.42 -33.98
C MET A 188 2.79 13.44 -34.26
N LYS A 189 2.41 13.85 -35.49
CA LYS A 189 1.00 13.75 -35.94
C LYS A 189 0.67 12.30 -36.28
N LYS A 190 0.30 11.53 -35.26
CA LYS A 190 -0.21 10.17 -35.41
C LYS A 190 -1.53 10.03 -34.67
N ASP A 191 -2.43 9.21 -35.22
CA ASP A 191 -3.61 8.81 -34.48
C ASP A 191 -3.19 7.97 -33.26
N LEU A 192 -3.51 8.48 -32.05
CA LEU A 192 -3.10 7.86 -30.79
C LEU A 192 -3.67 6.46 -30.63
N TRP A 193 -4.94 6.26 -31.04
CA TRP A 193 -5.62 4.98 -30.84
C TRP A 193 -5.15 3.90 -31.79
N VAL A 194 -4.92 4.27 -33.04
CA VAL A 194 -4.33 3.35 -34.02
C VAL A 194 -2.93 2.94 -33.58
N TRP A 195 -2.10 3.92 -33.23
CA TRP A 195 -0.75 3.64 -32.77
C TRP A 195 -0.73 2.82 -31.46
N LEU A 196 -1.63 3.11 -30.50
CA LEU A 196 -1.65 2.43 -29.20
C LEU A 196 -1.90 0.92 -29.35
N ASN A 197 -2.73 0.53 -30.33
CA ASN A 197 -3.10 -0.86 -30.59
C ASN A 197 -2.18 -1.55 -31.62
N LYS A 198 -1.54 -0.79 -32.50
CA LYS A 198 -0.65 -1.27 -33.56
C LYS A 198 0.64 -0.42 -33.63
N PRO A 199 1.50 -0.49 -32.62
CA PRO A 199 2.63 0.47 -32.48
C PRO A 199 3.75 0.29 -33.52
N PHE A 200 3.78 -0.82 -34.23
CA PHE A 200 4.85 -1.21 -35.16
C PHE A 200 4.35 -1.46 -36.59
N GLU A 201 3.12 -1.10 -36.90
CA GLU A 201 2.57 -0.93 -38.24
C GLU A 201 2.57 0.59 -38.62
#